data_3d151424246b08c9ca330b0bb3ab8c6b
#
_entry.id   3d151424246b08c9ca330b0bb3ab8c6b
#
_cell.length_a   1.000
_cell.length_b   1.000
_cell.length_c   1.000
_cell.angle_alpha   90.00
_cell.angle_beta   90.00
_cell.angle_gamma   90.00
#
_symmetry.space_group_name_H-M   'P 1'
#
loop_
_entity.id
_entity.type
_entity.pdbx_description
1 polymer ?
#
loop_
_entity_poly.entity_id
_entity_poly.type
_entity_poly.pdbx_seq_one_letter_code
_entity_poly.pdbx_strand_id
1 'polypeptide(L)'
;MEQATYLKINPADSVVVCLQSKKKGEIIEVDNLSIVLNQDTPAGHKVLIKDVKEGENIIKYGYPIGHARKDLKAGEWVNENNLKTNLSGTLEYTYNPVDEELTIKKENRTFMAYKRKNGDVGVRNEIWIVPTVGCVNGIAEKLAEKLRKETGLRDIDSIFAWHHNYGCSQLSEDHENTRKVLRDICLHPNAGAVLVLSLGCENNQPEDFMAMLGDYDKDRIRLLVTQRVEGDEVEAGMQILRELYAIASKDKREEVPVSQLRVGLKCGGSDGFSGITANPLVGEFSDWLVAQGGTSVLTEVPEMFGAETILMNRCKTPELFEQTVSMINNFKNYFLSHGEPVGENPSPGNKAGGISTLEDKALGCTQKCGKAPVSGVMEYGDRLENKGLNLLSAPGNDLVAATALASCGCHIVLFTTGRGTPFGTFVPTMKIATNPTLAKNKPNWVDFSAGQLVEGRTMNELVPEFIDKVLSVASGQKARNEENDYREISIFKNGVTL
;
A
#
# COMPACT_ATOMS: atom_id res chain seq x y z
N MET A 1 2.32 -25.20 26.50
CA MET A 1 1.73 -25.78 25.26
C MET A 1 2.85 -25.83 24.24
N GLU A 2 3.07 -26.94 23.55
CA GLU A 2 4.02 -26.99 22.44
C GLU A 2 3.59 -25.99 21.36
N GLN A 3 4.54 -25.23 20.86
CA GLN A 3 4.30 -24.23 19.82
C GLN A 3 3.89 -24.94 18.51
N ALA A 4 2.79 -24.53 17.90
CA ALA A 4 2.37 -25.09 16.63
C ALA A 4 3.48 -24.93 15.58
N THR A 5 3.80 -25.99 14.85
CA THR A 5 4.87 -25.99 13.83
C THR A 5 4.32 -25.95 12.41
N TYR A 6 3.00 -26.01 12.24
CA TYR A 6 2.25 -25.88 11.00
C TYR A 6 0.87 -25.29 11.29
N LEU A 7 0.22 -24.77 10.25
CA LEU A 7 -1.10 -24.14 10.35
C LEU A 7 -1.99 -24.56 9.17
N LYS A 8 -3.17 -25.10 9.47
CA LYS A 8 -4.29 -25.19 8.54
C LYS A 8 -5.14 -23.93 8.69
N ILE A 9 -5.28 -23.13 7.64
CA ILE A 9 -5.88 -21.79 7.73
C ILE A 9 -7.40 -21.87 7.70
N ASN A 10 -7.96 -22.72 6.81
CA ASN A 10 -9.39 -22.93 6.66
C ASN A 10 -9.71 -24.44 6.72
N PRO A 11 -10.84 -24.84 7.32
CA PRO A 11 -11.24 -26.27 7.35
C PRO A 11 -11.28 -26.94 5.96
N ALA A 12 -11.58 -26.19 4.89
CA ALA A 12 -11.64 -26.71 3.52
C ALA A 12 -10.26 -26.88 2.86
N ASP A 13 -9.16 -26.37 3.47
CA ASP A 13 -7.84 -26.38 2.87
C ASP A 13 -7.33 -27.80 2.63
N SER A 14 -6.72 -28.00 1.47
CA SER A 14 -6.00 -29.23 1.11
C SER A 14 -4.52 -29.18 1.44
N VAL A 15 -4.07 -28.06 2.03
CA VAL A 15 -2.68 -27.82 2.45
C VAL A 15 -2.61 -27.29 3.87
N VAL A 16 -1.45 -27.46 4.50
CA VAL A 16 -1.01 -26.74 5.69
C VAL A 16 0.20 -25.88 5.35
N VAL A 17 0.39 -24.76 6.06
CA VAL A 17 1.59 -23.93 5.98
C VAL A 17 2.55 -24.36 7.09
N CYS A 18 3.80 -24.62 6.75
CA CYS A 18 4.86 -24.92 7.71
C CYS A 18 5.30 -23.63 8.41
N LEU A 19 5.11 -23.51 9.71
CA LEU A 19 5.56 -22.35 10.49
C LEU A 19 7.06 -22.41 10.79
N GLN A 20 7.64 -23.61 10.72
CA GLN A 20 9.07 -23.89 10.85
C GLN A 20 9.50 -24.81 9.71
N SER A 21 10.79 -24.75 9.34
CA SER A 21 11.34 -25.71 8.36
C SER A 21 11.21 -27.14 8.85
N LYS A 22 10.77 -28.01 7.98
CA LYS A 22 10.50 -29.43 8.23
C LYS A 22 11.42 -30.31 7.39
N LYS A 23 11.76 -31.47 7.93
CA LYS A 23 12.58 -32.45 7.23
C LYS A 23 11.76 -33.57 6.63
N LYS A 24 12.28 -34.17 5.56
CA LYS A 24 11.74 -35.42 5.00
C LYS A 24 11.62 -36.48 6.09
N GLY A 25 10.47 -37.15 6.14
CA GLY A 25 10.17 -38.19 7.13
C GLY A 25 9.58 -37.70 8.45
N GLU A 26 9.56 -36.36 8.70
CA GLU A 26 8.78 -35.81 9.82
C GLU A 26 7.28 -36.03 9.60
N ILE A 27 6.56 -36.15 10.69
CA ILE A 27 5.10 -36.38 10.69
C ILE A 27 4.39 -35.07 11.07
N ILE A 28 3.36 -34.74 10.32
CA ILE A 28 2.39 -33.66 10.63
C ILE A 28 1.07 -34.33 11.06
N GLU A 29 0.58 -33.96 12.24
CA GLU A 29 -0.72 -34.45 12.75
C GLU A 29 -1.78 -33.36 12.50
N VAL A 30 -2.71 -33.59 11.55
CA VAL A 30 -3.76 -32.63 11.18
C VAL A 30 -5.07 -33.35 10.89
N ASP A 31 -6.19 -32.86 11.42
CA ASP A 31 -7.55 -33.43 11.23
C ASP A 31 -7.62 -34.95 11.55
N ASN A 32 -6.90 -35.40 12.58
CA ASN A 32 -6.73 -36.81 12.94
C ASN A 32 -6.01 -37.69 11.88
N LEU A 33 -5.24 -37.05 10.97
CA LEU A 33 -4.42 -37.70 9.97
C LEU A 33 -2.94 -37.53 10.33
N SER A 34 -2.17 -38.63 10.27
CA SER A 34 -0.70 -38.63 10.39
C SER A 34 -0.09 -38.60 9.00
N ILE A 35 0.51 -37.47 8.61
CA ILE A 35 1.05 -37.24 7.27
C ILE A 35 2.56 -37.20 7.32
N VAL A 36 3.20 -38.12 6.62
CA VAL A 36 4.67 -38.19 6.51
C VAL A 36 5.15 -37.28 5.38
N LEU A 37 6.09 -36.39 5.67
CA LEU A 37 6.66 -35.49 4.68
C LEU A 37 7.58 -36.24 3.69
N ASN A 38 7.34 -36.05 2.41
CA ASN A 38 8.06 -36.72 1.33
C ASN A 38 9.41 -36.06 1.02
N GLN A 39 9.62 -34.82 1.46
CA GLN A 39 10.81 -34.00 1.21
C GLN A 39 10.98 -32.92 2.27
N ASP A 40 12.18 -32.31 2.32
CA ASP A 40 12.42 -31.13 3.16
C ASP A 40 11.54 -29.99 2.68
N THR A 41 10.87 -29.29 3.61
CA THR A 41 9.97 -28.16 3.32
C THR A 41 10.38 -26.95 4.15
N PRO A 42 10.73 -25.81 3.52
CA PRO A 42 11.10 -24.61 4.25
C PRO A 42 9.91 -24.00 5.02
N ALA A 43 10.21 -23.17 6.03
CA ALA A 43 9.21 -22.37 6.71
C ALA A 43 8.52 -21.40 5.73
N GLY A 44 7.21 -21.17 5.92
CA GLY A 44 6.36 -20.37 5.03
C GLY A 44 5.81 -21.15 3.82
N HIS A 45 6.33 -22.34 3.54
CA HIS A 45 5.87 -23.18 2.44
C HIS A 45 4.72 -24.11 2.88
N LYS A 46 4.02 -24.68 1.90
CA LYS A 46 2.83 -25.48 2.11
C LYS A 46 3.00 -26.93 1.69
N VAL A 47 2.33 -27.82 2.41
CA VAL A 47 2.36 -29.27 2.22
C VAL A 47 0.92 -29.76 2.06
N LEU A 48 0.71 -30.71 1.10
CA LEU A 48 -0.58 -31.37 0.92
C LEU A 48 -0.94 -32.24 2.13
N ILE A 49 -2.20 -32.18 2.54
CA ILE A 49 -2.77 -33.02 3.60
C ILE A 49 -3.65 -34.16 3.07
N LYS A 50 -3.88 -34.19 1.76
CA LYS A 50 -4.61 -35.25 1.05
C LYS A 50 -4.04 -35.45 -0.35
N ASP A 51 -4.32 -36.59 -0.98
CA ASP A 51 -4.00 -36.83 -2.37
C ASP A 51 -4.81 -35.92 -3.30
N VAL A 52 -4.19 -35.45 -4.37
CA VAL A 52 -4.79 -34.58 -5.38
C VAL A 52 -4.41 -35.11 -6.76
N LYS A 53 -5.39 -35.27 -7.65
CA LYS A 53 -5.17 -35.73 -9.03
C LYS A 53 -4.74 -34.58 -9.93
N GLU A 54 -4.09 -34.90 -11.06
CA GLU A 54 -3.78 -33.95 -12.10
C GLU A 54 -5.06 -33.21 -12.53
N GLY A 55 -4.98 -31.86 -12.63
CA GLY A 55 -6.10 -30.99 -12.96
C GLY A 55 -7.04 -30.66 -11.81
N GLU A 56 -6.96 -31.33 -10.65
CA GLU A 56 -7.76 -30.97 -9.48
C GLU A 56 -7.21 -29.72 -8.80
N ASN A 57 -8.13 -28.92 -8.24
CA ASN A 57 -7.78 -27.71 -7.52
C ASN A 57 -7.09 -28.01 -6.17
N ILE A 58 -6.07 -27.23 -5.87
CA ILE A 58 -5.44 -27.15 -4.55
C ILE A 58 -6.05 -25.96 -3.81
N ILE A 59 -6.56 -26.21 -2.59
CA ILE A 59 -7.32 -25.23 -1.79
C ILE A 59 -6.44 -24.70 -0.65
N LYS A 60 -6.41 -23.36 -0.52
CA LYS A 60 -5.81 -22.62 0.61
C LYS A 60 -6.68 -21.39 0.89
N TYR A 61 -6.82 -20.99 2.14
CA TYR A 61 -7.75 -19.94 2.58
C TYR A 61 -9.24 -20.26 2.27
N GLY A 62 -9.59 -21.53 2.02
CA GLY A 62 -10.92 -21.95 1.58
C GLY A 62 -11.19 -21.77 0.09
N TYR A 63 -10.21 -21.32 -0.71
CA TYR A 63 -10.35 -21.03 -2.13
C TYR A 63 -9.28 -21.76 -2.96
N PRO A 64 -9.55 -22.02 -4.25
CA PRO A 64 -8.54 -22.56 -5.17
C PRO A 64 -7.36 -21.61 -5.34
N ILE A 65 -6.13 -22.13 -5.13
CA ILE A 65 -4.88 -21.41 -5.42
C ILE A 65 -4.25 -21.86 -6.75
N GLY A 66 -4.97 -22.63 -7.56
CA GLY A 66 -4.54 -23.24 -8.81
C GLY A 66 -4.89 -24.74 -8.83
N HIS A 67 -4.43 -25.44 -9.86
CA HIS A 67 -4.63 -26.89 -10.02
C HIS A 67 -3.30 -27.65 -10.10
N ALA A 68 -3.35 -28.93 -9.72
CA ALA A 68 -2.19 -29.81 -9.76
C ALA A 68 -1.74 -30.09 -11.20
N ARG A 69 -0.44 -29.99 -11.50
CA ARG A 69 0.16 -30.30 -12.82
C ARG A 69 0.31 -31.80 -13.08
N LYS A 70 0.20 -32.63 -12.04
CA LYS A 70 0.32 -34.08 -12.03
C LYS A 70 -0.35 -34.65 -10.78
N ASP A 71 -0.50 -35.97 -10.71
CA ASP A 71 -0.93 -36.62 -9.46
C ASP A 71 0.05 -36.29 -8.34
N LEU A 72 -0.46 -35.81 -7.20
CA LEU A 72 0.29 -35.46 -6.01
C LEU A 72 -0.23 -36.23 -4.80
N LYS A 73 0.65 -36.55 -3.88
CA LYS A 73 0.35 -37.31 -2.66
C LYS A 73 0.36 -36.42 -1.41
N ALA A 74 -0.40 -36.81 -0.41
CA ALA A 74 -0.27 -36.23 0.92
C ALA A 74 1.21 -36.27 1.38
N GLY A 75 1.68 -35.18 2.00
CA GLY A 75 3.07 -35.00 2.40
C GLY A 75 3.97 -34.36 1.34
N GLU A 76 3.48 -34.13 0.11
CA GLU A 76 4.26 -33.42 -0.91
C GLU A 76 4.24 -31.90 -0.69
N TRP A 77 5.40 -31.27 -0.88
CA TRP A 77 5.54 -29.81 -0.91
C TRP A 77 4.91 -29.23 -2.18
N VAL A 78 3.96 -28.31 -2.01
CA VAL A 78 3.30 -27.60 -3.12
C VAL A 78 4.07 -26.32 -3.45
N ASN A 79 4.51 -26.22 -4.70
CA ASN A 79 5.28 -25.08 -5.22
C ASN A 79 4.98 -24.84 -6.71
N GLU A 80 5.67 -23.90 -7.34
CA GLU A 80 5.47 -23.51 -8.75
C GLU A 80 5.74 -24.63 -9.76
N ASN A 81 6.44 -25.72 -9.38
CA ASN A 81 6.74 -26.81 -10.28
C ASN A 81 5.58 -27.82 -10.41
N ASN A 82 4.72 -27.90 -9.39
CA ASN A 82 3.61 -28.86 -9.34
C ASN A 82 2.22 -28.22 -9.20
N LEU A 83 2.15 -26.89 -9.13
CA LEU A 83 0.92 -26.10 -9.13
C LEU A 83 0.87 -25.19 -10.38
N LYS A 84 -0.29 -25.08 -11.03
CA LYS A 84 -0.55 -24.19 -12.16
C LYS A 84 -1.71 -23.27 -11.84
N THR A 85 -1.62 -22.00 -12.25
CA THR A 85 -2.68 -21.00 -12.09
C THR A 85 -3.94 -21.39 -12.86
N ASN A 86 -5.11 -21.03 -12.32
CA ASN A 86 -6.41 -21.10 -12.98
C ASN A 86 -6.76 -19.78 -13.68
N LEU A 87 -5.94 -18.73 -13.53
CA LEU A 87 -6.24 -17.42 -14.10
C LEU A 87 -6.25 -17.47 -15.62
N SER A 88 -7.25 -16.84 -16.17
CA SER A 88 -7.45 -16.60 -17.61
C SER A 88 -7.78 -15.11 -17.80
N GLY A 89 -7.99 -14.65 -19.01
CA GLY A 89 -8.30 -13.25 -19.33
C GLY A 89 -9.45 -12.62 -18.53
N THR A 90 -10.15 -11.69 -19.12
CA THR A 90 -11.33 -11.05 -18.51
C THR A 90 -12.45 -12.07 -18.24
N LEU A 91 -13.17 -11.88 -17.16
CA LEU A 91 -14.27 -12.74 -16.73
C LEU A 91 -15.55 -11.94 -16.56
N GLU A 92 -16.68 -12.63 -16.69
CA GLU A 92 -17.98 -12.15 -16.25
C GLU A 92 -18.20 -12.56 -14.78
N TYR A 93 -18.75 -11.66 -13.99
CA TYR A 93 -18.98 -11.87 -12.56
C TYR A 93 -20.44 -11.67 -12.22
N THR A 94 -20.90 -12.35 -11.19
CA THR A 94 -22.25 -12.20 -10.66
C THR A 94 -22.18 -11.61 -9.27
N TYR A 95 -22.98 -10.57 -9.02
CA TYR A 95 -23.09 -9.93 -7.71
C TYR A 95 -23.84 -10.82 -6.73
N ASN A 96 -23.13 -11.34 -5.73
CA ASN A 96 -23.68 -12.11 -4.61
C ASN A 96 -23.29 -11.40 -3.31
N PRO A 97 -24.06 -10.36 -2.90
CA PRO A 97 -23.67 -9.53 -1.77
C PRO A 97 -23.60 -10.35 -0.47
N VAL A 98 -22.54 -10.12 0.29
CA VAL A 98 -22.36 -10.64 1.65
C VAL A 98 -22.69 -9.51 2.61
N ASP A 99 -23.73 -9.70 3.43
CA ASP A 99 -24.16 -8.74 4.44
C ASP A 99 -23.45 -9.06 5.77
N GLU A 100 -22.17 -8.71 5.84
CA GLU A 100 -21.39 -8.83 7.09
C GLU A 100 -21.25 -7.44 7.72
N GLU A 101 -21.95 -7.22 8.83
CA GLU A 101 -21.73 -6.03 9.64
C GLU A 101 -20.50 -6.20 10.55
N LEU A 102 -19.68 -5.14 10.63
CA LEU A 102 -18.58 -5.10 11.58
C LEU A 102 -19.14 -4.96 13.01
N THR A 103 -18.95 -5.98 13.82
CA THR A 103 -19.39 -6.00 15.24
C THR A 103 -18.40 -5.33 16.19
N ILE A 104 -17.51 -4.47 15.68
CA ILE A 104 -16.47 -3.79 16.45
C ILE A 104 -17.06 -2.60 17.21
N LYS A 105 -16.80 -2.56 18.50
CA LYS A 105 -17.28 -1.47 19.36
C LYS A 105 -16.64 -0.13 18.98
N LYS A 106 -17.45 0.93 18.93
CA LYS A 106 -16.95 2.29 18.81
C LYS A 106 -16.19 2.72 20.06
N GLU A 107 -15.04 3.33 19.85
CA GLU A 107 -14.16 3.87 20.87
C GLU A 107 -13.96 5.37 20.65
N ASN A 108 -13.82 6.14 21.72
CA ASN A 108 -13.51 7.57 21.62
C ASN A 108 -11.97 7.75 21.55
N ARG A 109 -11.34 7.14 20.53
CA ARG A 109 -9.89 7.27 20.30
C ARG A 109 -9.60 8.52 19.48
N THR A 110 -8.48 9.15 19.81
CA THR A 110 -8.00 10.38 19.20
C THR A 110 -6.52 10.25 18.82
N PHE A 111 -6.02 11.17 18.00
CA PHE A 111 -4.60 11.33 17.72
C PHE A 111 -4.27 12.82 17.58
N MET A 112 -2.99 13.16 17.66
CA MET A 112 -2.52 14.54 17.57
C MET A 112 -2.17 14.91 16.12
N ALA A 113 -2.88 15.86 15.51
CA ALA A 113 -2.72 16.24 14.11
C ALA A 113 -2.79 17.75 13.88
N TYR A 114 -2.38 18.20 12.71
CA TYR A 114 -2.44 19.59 12.29
C TYR A 114 -3.75 19.84 11.53
N LYS A 115 -4.62 20.69 12.06
CA LYS A 115 -5.84 21.10 11.37
C LYS A 115 -5.55 22.08 10.24
N ARG A 116 -6.11 21.82 9.08
CA ARG A 116 -5.98 22.69 7.90
C ARG A 116 -7.23 23.57 7.74
N LYS A 117 -7.07 24.69 7.06
CA LYS A 117 -8.15 25.70 6.87
C LYS A 117 -9.40 25.13 6.18
N ASN A 118 -9.23 24.15 5.30
CA ASN A 118 -10.33 23.45 4.62
C ASN A 118 -11.02 22.36 5.48
N GLY A 119 -10.63 22.20 6.75
CA GLY A 119 -11.19 21.21 7.67
C GLY A 119 -10.49 19.84 7.61
N ASP A 120 -9.52 19.64 6.71
CA ASP A 120 -8.70 18.43 6.64
C ASP A 120 -7.64 18.42 7.77
N VAL A 121 -7.01 17.26 8.00
CA VAL A 121 -5.98 17.10 9.02
C VAL A 121 -4.71 16.47 8.45
N GLY A 122 -3.55 16.98 8.84
CA GLY A 122 -2.26 16.40 8.49
C GLY A 122 -1.62 15.71 9.69
N VAL A 123 -1.00 14.53 9.48
CA VAL A 123 -0.20 13.83 10.48
C VAL A 123 1.25 14.33 10.50
N ARG A 124 1.59 15.19 9.55
CA ARG A 124 2.86 15.92 9.45
C ARG A 124 2.60 17.38 9.12
N ASN A 125 3.62 18.21 9.37
CA ASN A 125 3.64 19.62 9.00
C ASN A 125 4.97 19.89 8.26
N GLU A 126 4.98 19.56 6.99
CA GLU A 126 6.20 19.63 6.16
C GLU A 126 6.12 20.77 5.16
N ILE A 127 7.27 21.25 4.68
CA ILE A 127 7.35 22.18 3.54
C ILE A 127 7.80 21.37 2.34
N TRP A 128 6.99 21.38 1.30
CA TRP A 128 7.28 20.64 0.07
C TRP A 128 7.58 21.55 -1.09
N ILE A 129 8.56 21.17 -1.91
CA ILE A 129 8.84 21.78 -3.19
C ILE A 129 8.42 20.76 -4.26
N VAL A 130 7.47 21.14 -5.08
CA VAL A 130 6.87 20.25 -6.08
C VAL A 130 7.19 20.79 -7.48
N PRO A 131 8.17 20.18 -8.18
CA PRO A 131 8.44 20.48 -9.58
C PRO A 131 7.22 20.14 -10.45
N THR A 132 6.87 21.00 -11.41
CA THR A 132 5.87 20.70 -12.46
C THR A 132 6.50 19.93 -13.61
N VAL A 133 7.82 19.97 -13.72
CA VAL A 133 8.63 19.27 -14.73
C VAL A 133 9.98 18.86 -14.17
N GLY A 134 10.50 17.72 -14.61
CA GLY A 134 11.79 17.19 -14.13
C GLY A 134 13.00 18.10 -14.37
N CYS A 135 12.93 19.02 -15.33
CA CYS A 135 14.02 19.96 -15.64
C CYS A 135 14.45 20.85 -14.46
N VAL A 136 13.55 21.10 -13.49
CA VAL A 136 13.83 21.95 -12.32
C VAL A 136 14.09 21.16 -11.03
N ASN A 137 14.21 19.83 -11.09
CA ASN A 137 14.52 18.99 -9.94
C ASN A 137 15.77 19.46 -9.18
N GLY A 138 16.85 19.81 -9.90
CA GLY A 138 18.08 20.28 -9.28
C GLY A 138 17.95 21.61 -8.53
N ILE A 139 17.11 22.52 -9.02
CA ILE A 139 16.76 23.78 -8.33
C ILE A 139 15.93 23.47 -7.08
N ALA A 140 14.94 22.57 -7.19
CA ALA A 140 14.10 22.15 -6.08
C ALA A 140 14.91 21.57 -4.92
N GLU A 141 15.86 20.66 -5.20
CA GLU A 141 16.73 20.08 -4.17
C GLU A 141 17.63 21.13 -3.52
N LYS A 142 18.24 22.01 -4.33
CA LYS A 142 19.08 23.09 -3.81
C LYS A 142 18.30 24.03 -2.87
N LEU A 143 17.06 24.33 -3.21
CA LEU A 143 16.15 25.11 -2.36
C LEU A 143 15.83 24.39 -1.05
N ALA A 144 15.51 23.11 -1.12
CA ALA A 144 15.22 22.29 0.07
C ALA A 144 16.44 22.22 1.00
N GLU A 145 17.62 21.97 0.47
CA GLU A 145 18.88 21.94 1.24
C GLU A 145 19.19 23.29 1.93
N LYS A 146 19.05 24.40 1.18
CA LYS A 146 19.31 25.75 1.73
C LYS A 146 18.35 26.05 2.88
N LEU A 147 17.05 25.77 2.71
CA LEU A 147 16.05 26.03 3.74
C LEU A 147 16.25 25.11 4.96
N ARG A 148 16.58 23.82 4.76
CA ARG A 148 16.95 22.91 5.85
C ARG A 148 18.12 23.44 6.70
N LYS A 149 19.18 23.95 6.04
CA LYS A 149 20.34 24.53 6.72
C LYS A 149 20.00 25.81 7.47
N GLU A 150 19.18 26.67 6.87
CA GLU A 150 18.79 27.96 7.46
C GLU A 150 17.91 27.78 8.68
N THR A 151 16.94 26.88 8.64
CA THR A 151 15.93 26.73 9.67
C THR A 151 16.29 25.71 10.75
N GLY A 152 17.12 24.70 10.43
CA GLY A 152 17.42 23.55 11.29
C GLY A 152 16.17 22.74 11.62
N LEU A 153 15.13 22.76 10.75
CA LEU A 153 13.85 22.07 10.90
C LEU A 153 13.09 22.43 12.19
N ARG A 154 13.28 23.65 12.74
CA ARG A 154 12.59 24.07 13.95
C ARG A 154 11.09 24.27 13.67
N ASP A 155 10.23 23.74 14.53
CA ASP A 155 8.76 23.85 14.46
C ASP A 155 8.09 23.29 13.20
N ILE A 156 8.78 22.47 12.40
CA ILE A 156 8.27 21.71 11.28
C ILE A 156 8.84 20.29 11.25
N ASP A 157 8.15 19.35 10.62
CA ASP A 157 8.57 17.94 10.64
C ASP A 157 9.67 17.64 9.60
N SER A 158 9.62 18.27 8.40
CA SER A 158 10.63 18.11 7.34
C SER A 158 10.49 19.18 6.25
N ILE A 159 11.52 19.29 5.38
CA ILE A 159 11.52 20.05 4.12
C ILE A 159 11.96 19.11 3.03
N PHE A 160 11.17 18.95 1.97
CA PHE A 160 11.45 17.96 0.93
C PHE A 160 11.15 18.47 -0.48
N ALA A 161 11.94 18.04 -1.47
CA ALA A 161 11.72 18.26 -2.89
C ALA A 161 11.27 16.94 -3.53
N TRP A 162 10.11 16.91 -4.19
CA TRP A 162 9.53 15.68 -4.78
C TRP A 162 9.97 15.53 -6.23
N HIS A 163 11.07 14.84 -6.47
CA HIS A 163 11.64 14.64 -7.78
C HIS A 163 10.84 13.68 -8.64
N HIS A 164 10.67 14.01 -9.91
CA HIS A 164 10.12 13.13 -10.94
C HIS A 164 10.72 13.45 -12.32
N ASN A 165 10.49 12.59 -13.32
CA ASN A 165 11.10 12.70 -14.64
C ASN A 165 10.12 13.19 -15.73
N TYR A 166 8.97 13.72 -15.36
CA TYR A 166 7.84 14.00 -16.25
C TYR A 166 7.50 15.48 -16.32
N GLY A 167 6.32 15.80 -16.87
CA GLY A 167 5.81 17.18 -17.00
C GLY A 167 5.99 17.75 -18.40
N CYS A 168 6.82 17.10 -19.23
CA CYS A 168 7.01 17.48 -20.64
C CYS A 168 7.13 16.21 -21.50
N SER A 169 6.75 16.30 -22.80
CA SER A 169 6.91 15.21 -23.78
C SER A 169 6.24 13.89 -23.36
N GLN A 170 5.08 13.96 -22.73
CA GLN A 170 4.23 12.81 -22.37
C GLN A 170 3.00 12.74 -23.26
N LEU A 171 2.50 11.53 -23.51
CA LEU A 171 1.20 11.30 -24.15
C LEU A 171 0.05 11.69 -23.22
N SER A 172 -1.13 11.94 -23.79
CA SER A 172 -2.27 12.55 -23.13
C SER A 172 -2.63 11.97 -21.76
N GLU A 173 -2.75 10.63 -21.68
CA GLU A 173 -3.11 9.95 -20.43
C GLU A 173 -1.99 10.04 -19.39
N ASP A 174 -0.74 9.77 -19.79
CA ASP A 174 0.42 9.88 -18.90
C ASP A 174 0.63 11.32 -18.40
N HIS A 175 0.38 12.30 -19.27
CA HIS A 175 0.46 13.72 -18.90
C HIS A 175 -0.61 14.07 -17.88
N GLU A 176 -1.85 13.64 -18.09
CA GLU A 176 -2.94 13.88 -17.15
C GLU A 176 -2.73 13.18 -15.81
N ASN A 177 -2.24 11.92 -15.80
CA ASN A 177 -1.87 11.20 -14.59
C ASN A 177 -0.76 11.92 -13.81
N THR A 178 0.26 12.44 -14.51
CA THR A 178 1.32 13.25 -13.89
C THR A 178 0.74 14.49 -13.23
N ARG A 179 -0.11 15.24 -13.93
CA ARG A 179 -0.75 16.45 -13.41
C ARG A 179 -1.61 16.16 -12.17
N LYS A 180 -2.42 15.09 -12.21
CA LYS A 180 -3.28 14.67 -11.09
C LYS A 180 -2.46 14.34 -9.85
N VAL A 181 -1.42 13.50 -9.99
CA VAL A 181 -0.57 13.12 -8.86
C VAL A 181 0.15 14.32 -8.25
N LEU A 182 0.73 15.21 -9.07
CA LEU A 182 1.41 16.41 -8.59
C LEU A 182 0.43 17.40 -7.92
N ARG A 183 -0.79 17.57 -8.48
CA ARG A 183 -1.87 18.33 -7.84
C ARG A 183 -2.16 17.78 -6.44
N ASP A 184 -2.30 16.47 -6.32
CA ASP A 184 -2.68 15.82 -5.08
C ASP A 184 -1.57 15.87 -4.02
N ILE A 185 -0.31 15.84 -4.44
CA ILE A 185 0.83 16.13 -3.56
C ILE A 185 0.74 17.58 -3.06
N CYS A 186 0.48 18.56 -3.94
CA CYS A 186 0.34 19.96 -3.54
C CYS A 186 -0.81 20.21 -2.54
N LEU A 187 -1.91 19.47 -2.67
CA LEU A 187 -3.10 19.58 -1.84
C LEU A 187 -3.11 18.65 -0.63
N HIS A 188 -2.04 17.86 -0.43
CA HIS A 188 -2.00 16.87 0.63
C HIS A 188 -1.86 17.54 2.01
N PRO A 189 -2.68 17.14 3.02
CA PRO A 189 -2.72 17.83 4.31
C PRO A 189 -1.46 17.64 5.16
N ASN A 190 -0.58 16.68 4.85
CA ASN A 190 0.73 16.56 5.51
C ASN A 190 1.69 17.70 5.11
N ALA A 191 1.43 18.38 4.01
CA ALA A 191 2.13 19.63 3.67
C ALA A 191 1.57 20.78 4.52
N GLY A 192 2.41 21.42 5.30
CA GLY A 192 2.12 22.69 5.98
C GLY A 192 2.20 23.86 5.01
N ALA A 193 3.11 23.75 4.03
CA ALA A 193 3.20 24.71 2.91
C ALA A 193 3.87 24.04 1.70
N VAL A 194 3.62 24.58 0.50
CA VAL A 194 4.10 24.06 -0.78
C VAL A 194 4.63 25.19 -1.67
N LEU A 195 5.82 25.00 -2.21
CA LEU A 195 6.33 25.75 -3.35
C LEU A 195 6.16 24.92 -4.62
N VAL A 196 5.24 25.29 -5.50
CA VAL A 196 5.15 24.75 -6.85
C VAL A 196 6.25 25.40 -7.69
N LEU A 197 7.14 24.58 -8.23
CA LEU A 197 8.28 25.05 -8.99
C LEU A 197 8.15 24.65 -10.47
N SER A 198 8.02 25.66 -11.34
CA SER A 198 7.82 25.48 -12.78
C SER A 198 9.03 26.00 -13.55
N LEU A 199 9.32 25.42 -14.72
CA LEU A 199 10.30 25.97 -15.65
C LEU A 199 9.69 27.15 -16.44
N GLY A 200 8.54 26.92 -17.08
CA GLY A 200 7.82 27.95 -17.87
C GLY A 200 7.54 27.58 -19.32
N CYS A 201 8.23 26.57 -19.89
CA CYS A 201 8.03 26.11 -21.27
C CYS A 201 7.58 24.64 -21.40
N GLU A 202 7.34 23.97 -20.28
CA GLU A 202 6.86 22.59 -20.22
C GLU A 202 5.42 22.42 -20.71
N ASN A 203 5.03 21.19 -21.08
CA ASN A 203 3.64 20.91 -21.43
C ASN A 203 2.69 21.07 -20.24
N ASN A 204 3.16 20.79 -19.04
CA ASN A 204 2.41 21.04 -17.80
C ASN A 204 2.49 22.53 -17.44
N GLN A 205 1.81 23.39 -18.24
CA GLN A 205 1.88 24.84 -18.11
C GLN A 205 1.48 25.32 -16.71
N PRO A 206 2.27 26.26 -16.12
CA PRO A 206 2.08 26.67 -14.72
C PRO A 206 0.71 27.21 -14.40
N GLU A 207 0.11 28.00 -15.28
CA GLU A 207 -1.22 28.58 -15.08
C GLU A 207 -2.31 27.51 -15.07
N ASP A 208 -2.26 26.56 -16.01
CA ASP A 208 -3.21 25.45 -16.13
C ASP A 208 -3.06 24.50 -14.94
N PHE A 209 -1.83 24.24 -14.50
CA PHE A 209 -1.57 23.43 -13.31
C PHE A 209 -2.12 24.09 -12.05
N MET A 210 -1.89 25.39 -11.84
CA MET A 210 -2.42 26.11 -10.69
C MET A 210 -3.95 26.20 -10.71
N ALA A 211 -4.57 26.34 -11.88
CA ALA A 211 -6.03 26.29 -12.03
C ALA A 211 -6.60 24.93 -11.63
N MET A 212 -5.87 23.84 -11.86
CA MET A 212 -6.27 22.47 -11.50
C MET A 212 -6.29 22.23 -9.97
N LEU A 213 -5.62 23.06 -9.18
CA LEU A 213 -5.68 22.97 -7.71
C LEU A 213 -7.07 23.38 -7.17
N GLY A 214 -7.88 24.09 -7.94
CA GLY A 214 -9.21 24.54 -7.53
C GLY A 214 -9.16 25.58 -6.41
N ASP A 215 -9.99 25.40 -5.38
CA ASP A 215 -9.96 26.24 -4.17
C ASP A 215 -8.85 25.72 -3.22
N TYR A 216 -7.78 26.49 -3.10
CA TYR A 216 -6.62 26.16 -2.26
C TYR A 216 -6.17 27.35 -1.42
N ASP A 217 -5.45 27.11 -0.34
CA ASP A 217 -4.89 28.16 0.52
C ASP A 217 -3.68 28.85 -0.17
N LYS A 218 -3.94 30.03 -0.76
CA LYS A 218 -2.94 30.82 -1.51
C LYS A 218 -1.81 31.36 -0.63
N ASP A 219 -1.97 31.38 0.68
CA ASP A 219 -0.92 31.77 1.61
C ASP A 219 0.08 30.64 1.82
N ARG A 220 -0.35 29.38 1.63
CA ARG A 220 0.44 28.16 1.87
C ARG A 220 0.92 27.46 0.60
N ILE A 221 0.28 27.70 -0.54
CA ILE A 221 0.70 27.14 -1.83
C ILE A 221 1.06 28.29 -2.76
N ARG A 222 2.33 28.40 -3.12
CA ARG A 222 2.89 29.47 -3.95
C ARG A 222 3.54 28.87 -5.19
N LEU A 223 3.54 29.63 -6.28
CA LEU A 223 4.16 29.31 -7.56
C LEU A 223 5.43 30.13 -7.78
N LEU A 224 6.48 29.49 -8.27
CA LEU A 224 7.65 30.14 -8.88
C LEU A 224 7.86 29.57 -10.28
N VAL A 225 7.88 30.45 -11.29
CA VAL A 225 8.22 30.09 -12.68
C VAL A 225 9.65 30.57 -12.96
N THR A 226 10.61 29.66 -13.06
CA THR A 226 12.04 29.97 -13.08
C THR A 226 12.45 30.83 -14.27
N GLN A 227 11.91 30.59 -15.47
CA GLN A 227 12.20 31.38 -16.67
C GLN A 227 11.66 32.83 -16.63
N ARG A 228 10.78 33.15 -15.68
CA ARG A 228 10.21 34.50 -15.51
C ARG A 228 10.92 35.30 -14.43
N VAL A 229 11.89 34.68 -13.74
CA VAL A 229 12.68 35.38 -12.71
C VAL A 229 13.79 36.18 -13.37
N GLU A 230 13.86 37.46 -13.04
CA GLU A 230 15.04 38.29 -13.37
C GLU A 230 16.11 38.06 -12.29
N GLY A 231 17.26 37.53 -12.68
CA GLY A 231 18.40 37.25 -11.77
C GLY A 231 18.45 35.79 -11.30
N ASP A 232 18.71 35.58 -10.02
CA ASP A 232 18.91 34.22 -9.44
C ASP A 232 17.58 33.63 -8.96
N GLU A 233 17.10 32.60 -9.66
CA GLU A 233 15.86 31.87 -9.32
C GLU A 233 15.93 31.16 -7.96
N VAL A 234 17.13 30.81 -7.48
CA VAL A 234 17.30 30.20 -6.16
C VAL A 234 17.07 31.23 -5.06
N GLU A 235 17.58 32.46 -5.22
CA GLU A 235 17.31 33.53 -4.25
C GLU A 235 15.83 33.93 -4.23
N ALA A 236 15.18 34.01 -5.41
CA ALA A 236 13.74 34.25 -5.49
C ALA A 236 12.93 33.13 -4.81
N GLY A 237 13.29 31.88 -5.05
CA GLY A 237 12.67 30.72 -4.41
C GLY A 237 12.87 30.70 -2.89
N MET A 238 14.07 31.05 -2.40
CA MET A 238 14.36 31.14 -0.97
C MET A 238 13.53 32.23 -0.28
N GLN A 239 13.29 33.35 -0.93
CA GLN A 239 12.42 34.40 -0.38
C GLN A 239 11.01 33.88 -0.13
N ILE A 240 10.40 33.20 -1.13
CA ILE A 240 9.06 32.58 -0.99
C ILE A 240 9.07 31.50 0.11
N LEU A 241 10.10 30.66 0.13
CA LEU A 241 10.21 29.57 1.11
C LEU A 241 10.34 30.07 2.56
N ARG A 242 11.04 31.20 2.79
CA ARG A 242 11.10 31.84 4.12
C ARG A 242 9.71 32.32 4.58
N GLU A 243 8.90 32.88 3.68
CA GLU A 243 7.52 33.28 3.96
C GLU A 243 6.66 32.05 4.28
N LEU A 244 6.74 31.00 3.48
CA LEU A 244 6.03 29.73 3.69
C LEU A 244 6.43 29.08 5.03
N TYR A 245 7.73 29.08 5.36
CA TYR A 245 8.22 28.60 6.65
C TYR A 245 7.67 29.44 7.83
N ALA A 246 7.65 30.75 7.71
CA ALA A 246 7.12 31.64 8.75
C ALA A 246 5.63 31.43 9.04
N ILE A 247 4.89 30.88 8.06
CA ILE A 247 3.49 30.50 8.22
C ILE A 247 3.40 29.08 8.83
N ALA A 248 4.04 28.10 8.22
CA ALA A 248 3.93 26.70 8.60
C ALA A 248 4.48 26.41 10.01
N SER A 249 5.57 27.08 10.43
CA SER A 249 6.18 26.91 11.76
C SER A 249 5.28 27.35 12.93
N LYS A 250 4.20 28.05 12.68
CA LYS A 250 3.22 28.46 13.70
C LYS A 250 2.19 27.38 14.00
N ASP A 251 2.03 26.39 13.10
CA ASP A 251 1.06 25.33 13.29
C ASP A 251 1.41 24.48 14.51
N LYS A 252 0.39 24.06 15.23
CA LYS A 252 0.53 23.15 16.37
C LYS A 252 -0.40 21.96 16.21
N ARG A 253 0.03 20.82 16.75
CA ARG A 253 -0.81 19.63 16.79
C ARG A 253 -1.96 19.84 17.77
N GLU A 254 -3.13 19.41 17.36
CA GLU A 254 -4.34 19.40 18.18
C GLU A 254 -4.92 18.00 18.19
N GLU A 255 -5.70 17.71 19.23
CA GLU A 255 -6.41 16.45 19.34
C GLU A 255 -7.54 16.37 18.30
N VAL A 256 -7.59 15.28 17.54
CA VAL A 256 -8.62 15.01 16.53
C VAL A 256 -9.12 13.57 16.65
N PRO A 257 -10.41 13.29 16.32
CA PRO A 257 -10.95 11.95 16.41
C PRO A 257 -10.34 11.04 15.34
N VAL A 258 -10.15 9.75 15.68
CA VAL A 258 -9.61 8.74 14.78
C VAL A 258 -10.43 8.57 13.50
N SER A 259 -11.69 8.99 13.50
CA SER A 259 -12.56 9.01 12.30
C SER A 259 -12.07 9.94 11.18
N GLN A 260 -11.05 10.76 11.42
CA GLN A 260 -10.38 11.57 10.42
C GLN A 260 -9.13 10.89 9.83
N LEU A 261 -8.67 9.78 10.41
CA LEU A 261 -7.50 9.06 9.91
C LEU A 261 -7.81 8.31 8.60
N ARG A 262 -6.91 8.45 7.62
CA ARG A 262 -6.95 7.79 6.32
C ARG A 262 -5.65 7.01 6.12
N VAL A 263 -5.77 5.72 5.83
CA VAL A 263 -4.63 4.79 5.77
C VAL A 263 -4.64 4.01 4.46
N GLY A 264 -3.51 4.00 3.78
CA GLY A 264 -3.28 3.17 2.60
C GLY A 264 -2.75 1.78 2.98
N LEU A 265 -3.21 0.75 2.30
CA LEU A 265 -2.89 -0.66 2.54
C LEU A 265 -2.08 -1.19 1.37
N LYS A 266 -0.85 -1.61 1.64
CA LYS A 266 0.15 -2.02 0.65
C LYS A 266 0.89 -3.27 1.09
N CYS A 267 1.35 -4.10 0.14
CA CYS A 267 2.37 -5.11 0.42
C CYS A 267 3.48 -5.10 -0.64
N GLY A 268 4.66 -5.57 -0.28
CA GLY A 268 5.77 -5.74 -1.21
C GLY A 268 6.79 -6.72 -0.65
N GLY A 269 7.42 -7.52 -1.54
CA GLY A 269 8.30 -8.61 -1.10
C GLY A 269 7.58 -9.64 -0.23
N SER A 270 6.34 -10.00 -0.58
CA SER A 270 5.50 -10.94 0.17
C SER A 270 6.09 -12.34 0.20
N ASP A 271 5.84 -13.07 1.30
CA ASP A 271 6.20 -14.46 1.54
C ASP A 271 4.99 -15.29 1.99
N GLY A 272 5.19 -16.57 2.27
CA GLY A 272 4.13 -17.48 2.73
C GLY A 272 3.51 -17.12 4.09
N PHE A 273 4.18 -16.28 4.88
CA PHE A 273 3.65 -15.78 6.14
C PHE A 273 2.76 -14.55 5.97
N SER A 274 2.87 -13.84 4.85
CA SER A 274 2.15 -12.57 4.62
C SER A 274 0.65 -12.68 4.87
N GLY A 275 0.00 -13.72 4.31
CA GLY A 275 -1.43 -13.94 4.44
C GLY A 275 -1.91 -14.56 5.75
N ILE A 276 -0.99 -14.90 6.67
CA ILE A 276 -1.32 -15.50 7.98
C ILE A 276 -0.82 -14.68 9.17
N THR A 277 -0.05 -13.62 8.92
CA THR A 277 0.51 -12.74 9.97
C THR A 277 0.22 -11.26 9.68
N ALA A 278 1.07 -10.59 8.91
CA ALA A 278 1.00 -9.14 8.74
C ALA A 278 -0.25 -8.67 7.99
N ASN A 279 -0.70 -9.38 6.94
CA ASN A 279 -1.88 -8.96 6.19
C ASN A 279 -3.16 -9.09 7.03
N PRO A 280 -3.44 -10.21 7.74
CA PRO A 280 -4.56 -10.27 8.67
C PRO A 280 -4.48 -9.24 9.81
N LEU A 281 -3.29 -8.96 10.37
CA LEU A 281 -3.13 -7.94 11.41
C LEU A 281 -3.51 -6.54 10.90
N VAL A 282 -3.08 -6.19 9.68
CA VAL A 282 -3.48 -4.95 9.02
C VAL A 282 -4.97 -4.96 8.70
N GLY A 283 -5.54 -6.11 8.36
CA GLY A 283 -6.98 -6.29 8.14
C GLY A 283 -7.81 -6.01 9.39
N GLU A 284 -7.44 -6.56 10.53
CA GLU A 284 -8.08 -6.28 11.82
C GLU A 284 -7.99 -4.78 12.18
N PHE A 285 -6.84 -4.16 11.92
CA PHE A 285 -6.69 -2.70 12.07
C PHE A 285 -7.60 -1.93 11.11
N SER A 286 -7.70 -2.37 9.83
CA SER A 286 -8.58 -1.73 8.83
C SER A 286 -10.04 -1.79 9.27
N ASP A 287 -10.50 -2.94 9.72
CA ASP A 287 -11.86 -3.13 10.23
C ASP A 287 -12.13 -2.25 11.46
N TRP A 288 -11.18 -2.21 12.40
CA TRP A 288 -11.27 -1.32 13.56
C TRP A 288 -11.37 0.14 13.12
N LEU A 289 -10.48 0.59 12.22
CA LEU A 289 -10.45 1.98 11.74
C LEU A 289 -11.78 2.37 11.07
N VAL A 290 -12.30 1.51 10.19
CA VAL A 290 -13.59 1.71 9.51
C VAL A 290 -14.74 1.76 10.52
N ALA A 291 -14.75 0.88 11.51
CA ALA A 291 -15.75 0.88 12.59
C ALA A 291 -15.71 2.18 13.43
N GLN A 292 -14.51 2.80 13.58
CA GLN A 292 -14.38 4.12 14.21
C GLN A 292 -14.76 5.29 13.28
N GLY A 293 -15.17 5.03 12.03
CA GLY A 293 -15.53 6.03 11.04
C GLY A 293 -14.36 6.63 10.27
N GLY A 294 -13.18 6.03 10.36
CA GLY A 294 -12.00 6.36 9.55
C GLY A 294 -12.05 5.71 8.16
N THR A 295 -10.94 5.78 7.45
CA THR A 295 -10.87 5.35 6.04
C THR A 295 -9.63 4.49 5.80
N SER A 296 -9.81 3.36 5.11
CA SER A 296 -8.74 2.55 4.56
C SER A 296 -8.87 2.41 3.05
N VAL A 297 -7.74 2.31 2.36
CA VAL A 297 -7.67 2.20 0.91
C VAL A 297 -6.80 1.03 0.52
N LEU A 298 -7.37 0.05 -0.19
CA LEU A 298 -6.65 -1.06 -0.79
C LEU A 298 -6.34 -0.73 -2.25
N THR A 299 -5.12 -1.02 -2.69
CA THR A 299 -4.68 -0.89 -4.09
C THR A 299 -3.96 -2.15 -4.57
N GLU A 300 -3.15 -2.05 -5.64
CA GLU A 300 -2.44 -3.16 -6.26
C GLU A 300 -3.41 -4.11 -6.97
N VAL A 301 -4.15 -3.57 -7.94
CA VAL A 301 -5.20 -4.32 -8.66
C VAL A 301 -4.72 -5.69 -9.17
N PRO A 302 -3.50 -5.83 -9.75
CA PRO A 302 -3.00 -7.15 -10.15
C PRO A 302 -2.90 -8.17 -9.01
N GLU A 303 -2.77 -7.71 -7.77
CA GLU A 303 -2.73 -8.58 -6.57
C GLU A 303 -4.12 -8.90 -6.00
N MET A 304 -5.18 -8.52 -6.71
CA MET A 304 -6.56 -8.93 -6.41
C MET A 304 -7.02 -10.09 -7.32
N PHE A 305 -6.29 -10.39 -8.41
CA PHE A 305 -6.68 -11.42 -9.38
C PHE A 305 -6.70 -12.81 -8.75
N GLY A 306 -7.85 -13.48 -8.82
CA GLY A 306 -8.13 -14.76 -8.15
C GLY A 306 -8.73 -14.63 -6.76
N ALA A 307 -8.80 -13.40 -6.20
CA ALA A 307 -9.50 -13.07 -4.96
C ALA A 307 -10.54 -11.96 -5.16
N GLU A 308 -10.71 -11.46 -6.38
CA GLU A 308 -11.57 -10.31 -6.71
C GLU A 308 -13.03 -10.49 -6.30
N THR A 309 -13.57 -11.71 -6.37
CA THR A 309 -14.97 -12.00 -5.98
C THR A 309 -15.23 -11.73 -4.50
N ILE A 310 -14.21 -11.88 -3.66
CA ILE A 310 -14.31 -11.55 -2.22
C ILE A 310 -14.58 -10.06 -2.03
N LEU A 311 -13.90 -9.20 -2.79
CA LEU A 311 -14.08 -7.75 -2.76
C LEU A 311 -15.38 -7.33 -3.43
N MET A 312 -15.68 -7.91 -4.60
CA MET A 312 -16.90 -7.64 -5.38
C MET A 312 -18.15 -7.91 -4.57
N ASN A 313 -18.22 -9.05 -3.86
CA ASN A 313 -19.37 -9.42 -3.06
C ASN A 313 -19.54 -8.59 -1.77
N ARG A 314 -18.51 -7.83 -1.38
CA ARG A 314 -18.54 -6.89 -0.26
C ARG A 314 -18.89 -5.45 -0.68
N CYS A 315 -19.10 -5.19 -1.97
CA CYS A 315 -19.57 -3.89 -2.43
C CYS A 315 -20.95 -3.58 -1.87
N LYS A 316 -21.12 -2.36 -1.33
CA LYS A 316 -22.38 -1.92 -0.71
C LYS A 316 -23.55 -1.82 -1.68
N THR A 317 -23.26 -1.59 -2.95
CA THR A 317 -24.27 -1.39 -3.98
C THR A 317 -23.88 -2.10 -5.28
N PRO A 318 -24.87 -2.42 -6.16
CA PRO A 318 -24.58 -2.96 -7.48
C PRO A 318 -23.66 -2.07 -8.33
N GLU A 319 -23.75 -0.74 -8.19
CA GLU A 319 -22.93 0.21 -8.93
C GLU A 319 -21.45 0.09 -8.53
N LEU A 320 -21.16 -0.05 -7.23
CA LEU A 320 -19.80 -0.30 -6.73
C LEU A 320 -19.27 -1.67 -7.18
N PHE A 321 -20.15 -2.68 -7.26
CA PHE A 321 -19.79 -3.97 -7.83
C PHE A 321 -19.35 -3.82 -9.29
N GLU A 322 -20.15 -3.15 -10.14
CA GLU A 322 -19.81 -2.93 -11.56
C GLU A 322 -18.53 -2.10 -11.72
N GLN A 323 -18.30 -1.09 -10.88
CA GLN A 323 -17.06 -0.34 -10.86
C GLN A 323 -15.86 -1.24 -10.50
N THR A 324 -16.01 -2.14 -9.52
CA THR A 324 -14.96 -3.10 -9.15
C THR A 324 -14.68 -4.08 -10.27
N VAL A 325 -15.73 -4.61 -10.94
CA VAL A 325 -15.58 -5.48 -12.12
C VAL A 325 -14.80 -4.74 -13.22
N SER A 326 -15.17 -3.50 -13.50
CA SER A 326 -14.51 -2.67 -14.52
C SER A 326 -13.04 -2.43 -14.16
N MET A 327 -12.72 -2.06 -12.92
CA MET A 327 -11.35 -1.88 -12.45
C MET A 327 -10.50 -3.13 -12.65
N ILE A 328 -11.00 -4.30 -12.27
CA ILE A 328 -10.30 -5.59 -12.43
C ILE A 328 -10.10 -5.92 -13.90
N ASN A 329 -11.17 -5.88 -14.72
CA ASN A 329 -11.10 -6.25 -16.13
C ASN A 329 -10.27 -5.26 -16.95
N ASN A 330 -10.31 -3.97 -16.64
CA ASN A 330 -9.48 -2.96 -17.29
C ASN A 330 -7.99 -3.24 -17.04
N PHE A 331 -7.61 -3.63 -15.84
CA PHE A 331 -6.22 -3.99 -15.54
C PHE A 331 -5.80 -5.31 -16.20
N LYS A 332 -6.69 -6.31 -16.29
CA LYS A 332 -6.43 -7.54 -17.09
C LYS A 332 -6.23 -7.19 -18.57
N ASN A 333 -7.07 -6.33 -19.12
CA ASN A 333 -6.94 -5.84 -20.52
C ASN A 333 -5.64 -5.06 -20.72
N TYR A 334 -5.18 -4.30 -19.72
CA TYR A 334 -3.89 -3.63 -19.77
C TYR A 334 -2.74 -4.63 -19.97
N PHE A 335 -2.68 -5.73 -19.20
CA PHE A 335 -1.69 -6.80 -19.44
C PHE A 335 -1.80 -7.39 -20.84
N LEU A 336 -3.01 -7.77 -21.25
CA LEU A 336 -3.25 -8.39 -22.56
C LEU A 336 -2.86 -7.47 -23.73
N SER A 337 -3.11 -6.16 -23.61
CA SER A 337 -2.74 -5.17 -24.64
C SER A 337 -1.23 -5.03 -24.82
N HIS A 338 -0.44 -5.40 -23.80
CA HIS A 338 1.03 -5.41 -23.85
C HIS A 338 1.59 -6.81 -24.20
N GLY A 339 0.74 -7.80 -24.48
CA GLY A 339 1.14 -9.16 -24.78
C GLY A 339 1.62 -9.97 -23.57
N GLU A 340 1.32 -9.48 -22.35
CA GLU A 340 1.72 -10.11 -21.10
C GLU A 340 0.60 -11.00 -20.53
N PRO A 341 0.93 -12.15 -19.92
CA PRO A 341 -0.05 -12.99 -19.26
C PRO A 341 -0.58 -12.33 -17.98
N VAL A 342 -1.87 -12.46 -17.73
CA VAL A 342 -2.50 -11.94 -16.50
C VAL A 342 -1.87 -12.52 -15.21
N GLY A 343 -1.28 -13.71 -15.27
CA GLY A 343 -0.65 -14.42 -14.14
C GLY A 343 0.86 -14.26 -14.03
N GLU A 344 1.48 -13.18 -14.57
CA GLU A 344 2.95 -12.97 -14.52
C GLU A 344 3.50 -12.93 -13.08
N ASN A 345 2.83 -12.25 -12.17
CA ASN A 345 3.14 -12.32 -10.73
C ASN A 345 2.75 -13.71 -10.17
N PRO A 346 3.43 -14.35 -9.21
CA PRO A 346 4.42 -13.83 -8.24
C PRO A 346 5.87 -13.75 -8.77
N SER A 347 6.63 -12.80 -8.21
CA SER A 347 8.05 -12.64 -8.50
C SER A 347 8.89 -13.84 -8.02
N PRO A 348 10.14 -14.01 -8.51
CA PRO A 348 11.04 -15.05 -8.01
C PRO A 348 11.23 -15.01 -6.48
N GLY A 349 11.31 -13.83 -5.89
CA GLY A 349 11.41 -13.64 -4.44
C GLY A 349 10.17 -14.11 -3.67
N ASN A 350 8.98 -13.89 -4.22
CA ASN A 350 7.74 -14.41 -3.63
C ASN A 350 7.68 -15.94 -3.69
N LYS A 351 8.08 -16.55 -4.81
CA LYS A 351 8.15 -18.03 -4.98
C LYS A 351 9.13 -18.65 -4.00
N ALA A 352 10.33 -18.09 -3.88
CA ALA A 352 11.31 -18.50 -2.89
C ALA A 352 10.81 -18.32 -1.43
N GLY A 353 9.86 -17.45 -1.20
CA GLY A 353 9.18 -17.22 0.08
C GLY A 353 7.97 -18.12 0.35
N GLY A 354 7.59 -19.02 -0.58
CA GLY A 354 6.48 -19.98 -0.39
C GLY A 354 5.16 -19.65 -1.10
N ILE A 355 5.09 -18.55 -1.85
CA ILE A 355 3.95 -18.20 -2.69
C ILE A 355 4.13 -18.88 -4.06
N SER A 356 3.11 -19.57 -4.57
CA SER A 356 3.25 -20.40 -5.78
C SER A 356 2.55 -19.83 -7.01
N THR A 357 1.39 -19.22 -6.84
CA THR A 357 0.55 -18.68 -7.92
C THR A 357 0.07 -17.27 -7.56
N LEU A 358 -0.51 -16.56 -8.52
CA LEU A 358 -1.07 -15.24 -8.24
C LEU A 358 -2.32 -15.33 -7.36
N GLU A 359 -3.15 -16.36 -7.52
CA GLU A 359 -4.30 -16.61 -6.63
C GLU A 359 -3.85 -16.83 -5.18
N ASP A 360 -2.79 -17.63 -4.96
CA ASP A 360 -2.20 -17.83 -3.63
C ASP A 360 -1.74 -16.49 -3.01
N LYS A 361 -1.13 -15.62 -3.83
CA LYS A 361 -0.72 -14.28 -3.44
C LYS A 361 -1.92 -13.39 -3.15
N ALA A 362 -2.88 -13.32 -4.06
CA ALA A 362 -4.03 -12.44 -3.99
C ALA A 362 -4.93 -12.74 -2.77
N LEU A 363 -5.20 -14.01 -2.50
CA LEU A 363 -5.95 -14.44 -1.31
C LEU A 363 -5.27 -14.02 -0.01
N GLY A 364 -3.94 -14.02 0.02
CA GLY A 364 -3.17 -13.48 1.14
C GLY A 364 -3.16 -11.96 1.19
N CYS A 365 -3.02 -11.29 0.03
CA CYS A 365 -2.93 -9.83 -0.07
C CYS A 365 -4.25 -9.13 0.29
N THR A 366 -5.40 -9.67 -0.13
CA THR A 366 -6.71 -9.11 0.18
C THR A 366 -7.08 -9.16 1.66
N GLN A 367 -6.40 -9.98 2.47
CA GLN A 367 -6.58 -9.97 3.93
C GLN A 367 -6.30 -8.60 4.55
N LYS A 368 -5.45 -7.75 3.94
CA LYS A 368 -5.12 -6.40 4.43
C LYS A 368 -6.34 -5.49 4.60
N CYS A 369 -7.40 -5.70 3.83
CA CYS A 369 -8.61 -4.87 3.92
C CYS A 369 -9.66 -5.39 4.90
N GLY A 370 -9.33 -6.42 5.69
CA GLY A 370 -10.25 -7.00 6.67
C GLY A 370 -11.55 -7.49 6.04
N LYS A 371 -12.68 -7.23 6.71
CA LYS A 371 -14.03 -7.65 6.34
C LYS A 371 -14.96 -6.48 6.02
N ALA A 372 -14.54 -5.24 6.22
CA ALA A 372 -15.36 -4.07 6.00
C ALA A 372 -15.98 -4.04 4.59
N PRO A 373 -17.24 -3.61 4.42
CA PRO A 373 -17.85 -3.48 3.12
C PRO A 373 -17.17 -2.38 2.30
N VAL A 374 -17.03 -2.60 0.98
CA VAL A 374 -16.46 -1.65 0.03
C VAL A 374 -17.41 -0.46 -0.14
N SER A 375 -16.91 0.73 0.15
CA SER A 375 -17.67 1.99 0.17
C SER A 375 -17.35 2.92 -1.00
N GLY A 376 -16.29 2.65 -1.75
CA GLY A 376 -15.89 3.44 -2.92
C GLY A 376 -14.89 2.70 -3.78
N VAL A 377 -14.87 3.04 -5.07
CA VAL A 377 -13.89 2.58 -6.07
C VAL A 377 -13.37 3.82 -6.78
N MET A 378 -12.06 3.94 -6.90
CA MET A 378 -11.36 5.11 -7.44
C MET A 378 -10.44 4.71 -8.58
N GLU A 379 -10.37 5.57 -9.59
CA GLU A 379 -9.37 5.45 -10.66
C GLU A 379 -8.03 6.06 -10.22
N TYR A 380 -6.96 5.78 -10.98
CA TYR A 380 -5.64 6.34 -10.72
C TYR A 380 -5.64 7.87 -10.77
N GLY A 381 -5.14 8.49 -9.71
CA GLY A 381 -5.12 9.96 -9.58
C GLY A 381 -6.43 10.58 -9.10
N ASP A 382 -7.39 9.79 -8.65
CA ASP A 382 -8.57 10.30 -7.96
C ASP A 382 -8.27 10.56 -6.48
N ARG A 383 -9.04 11.47 -5.88
CA ARG A 383 -8.96 11.81 -4.45
C ARG A 383 -10.07 11.11 -3.67
N LEU A 384 -9.75 10.77 -2.42
CA LEU A 384 -10.71 10.16 -1.47
C LEU A 384 -11.90 11.10 -1.19
N GLU A 385 -13.10 10.62 -1.44
CA GLU A 385 -14.36 11.27 -1.11
C GLU A 385 -15.17 10.49 -0.08
N ASN A 386 -15.07 9.16 -0.12
CA ASN A 386 -15.88 8.26 0.71
C ASN A 386 -15.11 7.77 1.94
N LYS A 387 -15.78 7.76 3.10
CA LYS A 387 -15.29 7.09 4.30
C LYS A 387 -15.48 5.58 4.22
N GLY A 388 -14.72 4.83 5.02
CA GLY A 388 -14.77 3.38 5.04
C GLY A 388 -13.69 2.74 4.15
N LEU A 389 -13.92 1.51 3.73
CA LEU A 389 -13.01 0.80 2.83
C LEU A 389 -13.21 1.25 1.39
N ASN A 390 -12.14 1.69 0.75
CA ASN A 390 -12.13 2.07 -0.67
C ASN A 390 -11.11 1.21 -1.44
N LEU A 391 -11.39 1.00 -2.73
CA LEU A 391 -10.47 0.37 -3.68
C LEU A 391 -9.90 1.44 -4.61
N LEU A 392 -8.61 1.37 -4.90
CA LEU A 392 -7.91 2.30 -5.78
C LEU A 392 -7.22 1.56 -6.92
N SER A 393 -7.50 1.98 -8.14
CA SER A 393 -6.85 1.46 -9.35
C SER A 393 -5.40 1.93 -9.40
N ALA A 394 -4.44 1.01 -9.15
CA ALA A 394 -3.01 1.23 -9.36
C ALA A 394 -2.29 -0.11 -9.57
N PRO A 395 -1.10 -0.10 -10.23
CA PRO A 395 -0.32 -1.31 -10.47
C PRO A 395 0.27 -1.90 -9.18
N GLY A 396 0.83 -3.12 -9.28
CA GLY A 396 1.53 -3.77 -8.15
C GLY A 396 2.95 -3.26 -7.89
N ASN A 397 3.49 -2.35 -8.71
CA ASN A 397 4.81 -1.75 -8.48
C ASN A 397 4.81 -0.98 -7.16
N ASP A 398 5.76 -1.29 -6.27
CA ASP A 398 5.80 -0.76 -4.91
C ASP A 398 5.79 0.77 -4.85
N LEU A 399 6.60 1.43 -5.68
CA LEU A 399 6.75 2.87 -5.68
C LEU A 399 5.48 3.56 -6.21
N VAL A 400 4.96 3.06 -7.33
CA VAL A 400 3.77 3.63 -7.98
C VAL A 400 2.53 3.45 -7.10
N ALA A 401 2.32 2.25 -6.56
CA ALA A 401 1.17 1.96 -5.72
C ALA A 401 1.18 2.75 -4.40
N ALA A 402 2.34 2.86 -3.74
CA ALA A 402 2.46 3.65 -2.52
C ALA A 402 2.27 5.16 -2.79
N THR A 403 2.78 5.67 -3.93
CA THR A 403 2.54 7.06 -4.35
C THR A 403 1.06 7.29 -4.63
N ALA A 404 0.38 6.35 -5.30
CA ALA A 404 -1.06 6.44 -5.58
C ALA A 404 -1.89 6.48 -4.28
N LEU A 405 -1.58 5.62 -3.31
CA LEU A 405 -2.23 5.64 -1.99
C LEU A 405 -2.03 6.97 -1.25
N ALA A 406 -0.82 7.49 -1.27
CA ALA A 406 -0.54 8.77 -0.63
C ALA A 406 -1.22 9.92 -1.37
N SER A 407 -1.15 9.98 -2.71
CA SER A 407 -1.76 11.06 -3.50
C SER A 407 -3.28 11.06 -3.43
N CYS A 408 -3.96 9.90 -3.33
CA CYS A 408 -5.40 9.91 -3.13
C CYS A 408 -5.83 10.53 -1.79
N GLY A 409 -4.91 10.78 -0.87
CA GLY A 409 -5.12 11.49 0.40
C GLY A 409 -4.92 10.64 1.66
N CYS A 410 -4.28 9.46 1.57
CA CYS A 410 -3.92 8.68 2.75
C CYS A 410 -2.79 9.35 3.54
N HIS A 411 -2.98 9.52 4.83
CA HIS A 411 -2.02 10.16 5.73
C HIS A 411 -0.79 9.29 6.01
N ILE A 412 -0.99 7.96 6.02
CA ILE A 412 -0.01 6.93 6.33
C ILE A 412 -0.22 5.76 5.36
N VAL A 413 0.85 5.10 4.96
CA VAL A 413 0.80 3.83 4.24
C VAL A 413 1.29 2.71 5.16
N LEU A 414 0.47 1.68 5.36
CA LEU A 414 0.84 0.43 6.02
C LEU A 414 1.37 -0.54 4.97
N PHE A 415 2.64 -0.87 5.06
CA PHE A 415 3.36 -1.66 4.06
C PHE A 415 3.81 -2.99 4.67
N THR A 416 3.10 -4.06 4.39
CA THR A 416 3.47 -5.40 4.85
C THR A 416 4.58 -5.99 3.97
N THR A 417 5.55 -6.68 4.57
CA THR A 417 6.68 -7.25 3.83
C THR A 417 7.28 -8.47 4.52
N GLY A 418 7.60 -9.50 3.74
CA GLY A 418 8.28 -10.71 4.20
C GLY A 418 9.78 -10.71 3.89
N ARG A 419 10.18 -10.06 2.78
CA ARG A 419 11.57 -9.96 2.33
C ARG A 419 12.25 -8.67 2.77
N GLY A 420 11.47 -7.62 3.03
CA GLY A 420 11.92 -6.31 3.45
C GLY A 420 12.25 -5.37 2.28
N THR A 421 11.99 -4.09 2.49
CA THR A 421 12.39 -2.99 1.62
C THR A 421 12.62 -1.72 2.45
N PRO A 422 13.65 -0.91 2.16
CA PRO A 422 13.83 0.37 2.83
C PRO A 422 12.89 1.46 2.32
N PHE A 423 12.34 1.29 1.09
CA PHE A 423 11.51 2.27 0.39
C PHE A 423 10.40 2.86 1.27
N GLY A 424 10.13 4.15 1.11
CA GLY A 424 8.94 4.85 1.60
C GLY A 424 8.50 5.91 0.60
N THR A 425 7.20 6.23 0.58
CA THR A 425 6.64 7.30 -0.22
C THR A 425 6.67 8.64 0.53
N PHE A 426 5.98 9.65 0.00
CA PHE A 426 5.98 11.02 0.54
C PHE A 426 5.15 11.20 1.84
N VAL A 427 4.50 10.14 2.32
CA VAL A 427 3.88 10.08 3.64
C VAL A 427 4.55 9.01 4.50
N PRO A 428 4.38 9.00 5.84
CA PRO A 428 4.87 7.93 6.69
C PRO A 428 4.50 6.57 6.11
N THR A 429 5.49 5.72 5.85
CA THR A 429 5.33 4.40 5.24
C THR A 429 5.81 3.34 6.21
N MET A 430 4.90 2.87 7.07
CA MET A 430 5.20 1.91 8.13
C MET A 430 5.41 0.51 7.57
N LYS A 431 6.57 -0.10 7.84
CA LYS A 431 6.87 -1.48 7.45
C LYS A 431 6.44 -2.45 8.53
N ILE A 432 5.58 -3.40 8.15
CA ILE A 432 5.10 -4.46 9.02
C ILE A 432 5.71 -5.78 8.55
N ALA A 433 6.64 -6.33 9.34
CA ALA A 433 7.31 -7.59 9.01
C ALA A 433 6.36 -8.78 9.21
N THR A 434 6.33 -9.69 8.24
CA THR A 434 5.52 -10.93 8.29
C THR A 434 6.14 -12.01 9.15
N ASN A 435 7.46 -11.95 9.37
CA ASN A 435 8.24 -12.99 10.05
C ASN A 435 9.25 -12.39 11.02
N PRO A 436 9.65 -13.15 12.07
CA PRO A 436 10.59 -12.67 13.09
C PRO A 436 12.00 -12.39 12.55
N THR A 437 12.44 -13.18 11.57
CA THR A 437 13.78 -13.10 10.99
C THR A 437 14.02 -11.74 10.33
N LEU A 438 13.06 -11.26 9.55
CA LEU A 438 13.14 -9.93 8.94
C LEU A 438 13.20 -8.83 10.00
N ALA A 439 12.31 -8.90 10.99
CA ALA A 439 12.27 -7.88 12.06
C ALA A 439 13.58 -7.82 12.84
N LYS A 440 14.18 -8.99 13.13
CA LYS A 440 15.48 -9.10 13.81
C LYS A 440 16.63 -8.56 12.96
N ASN A 441 16.65 -8.90 11.65
CA ASN A 441 17.78 -8.59 10.78
C ASN A 441 17.75 -7.16 10.23
N LYS A 442 16.58 -6.53 10.19
CA LYS A 442 16.38 -5.18 9.63
C LYS A 442 15.57 -4.27 10.57
N PRO A 443 16.01 -4.09 11.84
CA PRO A 443 15.29 -3.26 12.81
C PRO A 443 15.21 -1.79 12.40
N ASN A 444 16.12 -1.35 11.53
CA ASN A 444 16.14 0.01 10.95
C ASN A 444 15.15 0.20 9.78
N TRP A 445 14.54 -0.87 9.26
CA TRP A 445 13.50 -0.79 8.22
C TRP A 445 12.10 -1.06 8.77
N VAL A 446 12.00 -1.90 9.80
CA VAL A 446 10.74 -2.45 10.32
C VAL A 446 10.19 -1.60 11.47
N ASP A 447 8.95 -1.18 11.35
CA ASP A 447 8.23 -0.41 12.36
C ASP A 447 7.47 -1.31 13.35
N PHE A 448 6.98 -2.47 12.88
CA PHE A 448 6.25 -3.44 13.68
C PHE A 448 6.45 -4.86 13.16
N SER A 449 6.51 -5.86 14.06
CA SER A 449 6.63 -7.26 13.70
C SER A 449 5.33 -8.03 13.96
N ALA A 450 4.65 -8.44 12.90
CA ALA A 450 3.56 -9.41 12.97
C ALA A 450 4.07 -10.85 13.05
N GLY A 451 5.37 -11.08 12.84
CA GLY A 451 6.02 -12.39 12.99
C GLY A 451 5.87 -13.00 14.37
N GLN A 452 5.58 -12.20 15.40
CA GLN A 452 5.27 -12.66 16.76
C GLN A 452 4.07 -13.63 16.79
N LEU A 453 3.18 -13.60 15.81
CA LEU A 453 2.06 -14.55 15.69
C LEU A 453 2.54 -15.99 15.47
N VAL A 454 3.63 -16.19 14.73
CA VAL A 454 4.23 -17.53 14.56
C VAL A 454 5.16 -17.92 15.72
N GLU A 455 5.42 -17.01 16.64
CA GLU A 455 6.15 -17.24 17.89
C GLU A 455 5.21 -17.50 19.08
N GLY A 456 3.90 -17.60 18.85
CA GLY A 456 2.90 -18.01 19.84
C GLY A 456 2.09 -16.86 20.45
N ARG A 457 2.30 -15.60 20.03
CA ARG A 457 1.38 -14.51 20.38
C ARG A 457 0.08 -14.64 19.60
N THR A 458 -0.99 -14.11 20.16
CA THR A 458 -2.32 -14.11 19.54
C THR A 458 -2.65 -12.80 18.83
N MET A 459 -3.60 -12.85 17.90
CA MET A 459 -4.11 -11.65 17.23
C MET A 459 -4.72 -10.67 18.25
N ASN A 460 -5.46 -11.18 19.22
CA ASN A 460 -6.08 -10.37 20.28
C ASN A 460 -5.07 -9.57 21.13
N GLU A 461 -3.85 -10.06 21.27
CA GLU A 461 -2.77 -9.35 21.96
C GLU A 461 -2.09 -8.32 21.06
N LEU A 462 -1.91 -8.64 19.77
CA LEU A 462 -1.16 -7.78 18.86
C LEU A 462 -1.96 -6.65 18.27
N VAL A 463 -3.26 -6.82 18.03
CA VAL A 463 -4.11 -5.78 17.40
C VAL A 463 -4.12 -4.49 18.23
N PRO A 464 -4.34 -4.49 19.55
CA PRO A 464 -4.29 -3.27 20.35
C PRO A 464 -2.92 -2.58 20.29
N GLU A 465 -1.82 -3.33 20.37
CA GLU A 465 -0.46 -2.78 20.28
C GLU A 465 -0.19 -2.18 18.90
N PHE A 466 -0.70 -2.81 17.85
CA PHE A 466 -0.56 -2.30 16.48
C PHE A 466 -1.38 -1.03 16.27
N ILE A 467 -2.61 -0.97 16.79
CA ILE A 467 -3.44 0.25 16.79
C ILE A 467 -2.68 1.39 17.48
N ASP A 468 -2.16 1.15 18.70
CA ASP A 468 -1.40 2.16 19.44
C ASP A 468 -0.15 2.63 18.68
N LYS A 469 0.54 1.72 18.01
CA LYS A 469 1.70 2.05 17.17
C LYS A 469 1.31 2.94 15.99
N VAL A 470 0.24 2.63 15.26
CA VAL A 470 -0.24 3.46 14.14
C VAL A 470 -0.67 4.83 14.63
N LEU A 471 -1.42 4.91 15.73
CA LEU A 471 -1.85 6.19 16.30
C LEU A 471 -0.67 7.02 16.81
N SER A 472 0.39 6.39 17.33
CA SER A 472 1.60 7.10 17.73
C SER A 472 2.34 7.71 16.52
N VAL A 473 2.39 7.00 15.38
CA VAL A 473 2.94 7.54 14.14
C VAL A 473 2.05 8.65 13.58
N ALA A 474 0.74 8.49 13.61
CA ALA A 474 -0.21 9.56 13.27
C ALA A 474 -0.04 10.80 14.14
N SER A 475 0.34 10.62 15.41
CA SER A 475 0.57 11.70 16.39
C SER A 475 1.97 12.32 16.35
N GLY A 476 2.83 11.89 15.41
CA GLY A 476 4.13 12.52 15.18
C GLY A 476 5.36 11.65 15.43
N GLN A 477 5.22 10.42 15.93
CA GLN A 477 6.35 9.49 15.94
C GLN A 477 6.78 9.22 14.50
N LYS A 478 8.06 9.34 14.22
CA LYS A 478 8.59 9.03 12.88
C LYS A 478 8.52 7.54 12.60
N ALA A 479 8.11 7.19 11.38
CA ALA A 479 8.30 5.85 10.84
C ALA A 479 9.77 5.65 10.40
N ARG A 480 10.21 4.41 10.27
CA ARG A 480 11.62 4.09 9.92
C ARG A 480 12.05 4.68 8.59
N ASN A 481 11.16 4.77 7.61
CA ASN A 481 11.48 5.43 6.34
C ASN A 481 11.77 6.93 6.51
N GLU A 482 11.10 7.60 7.46
CA GLU A 482 11.33 9.01 7.76
C GLU A 482 12.62 9.22 8.58
N GLU A 483 12.92 8.31 9.52
CA GLU A 483 14.16 8.35 10.30
C GLU A 483 15.42 8.19 9.43
N ASN A 484 15.30 7.39 8.36
CA ASN A 484 16.40 7.12 7.43
C ASN A 484 16.37 8.01 6.17
N ASP A 485 15.36 8.88 6.05
CA ASP A 485 15.14 9.73 4.88
C ASP A 485 14.94 8.96 3.56
N TYR A 486 14.34 7.77 3.62
CA TYR A 486 14.00 6.95 2.46
C TYR A 486 12.62 7.33 1.96
N ARG A 487 12.57 8.32 1.08
CA ARG A 487 11.32 8.87 0.55
C ARG A 487 11.42 9.13 -0.93
N GLU A 488 10.53 8.53 -1.69
CA GLU A 488 10.50 8.65 -3.14
C GLU A 488 9.05 8.71 -3.64
N ILE A 489 8.87 9.31 -4.82
CA ILE A 489 7.61 9.23 -5.57
C ILE A 489 7.84 8.56 -6.90
N SER A 490 6.82 7.87 -7.40
CA SER A 490 6.81 7.33 -8.76
C SER A 490 5.39 7.46 -9.33
N ILE A 491 5.32 7.96 -10.56
CA ILE A 491 4.06 8.21 -11.26
C ILE A 491 3.85 7.11 -12.30
N PHE A 492 2.65 6.56 -12.36
CA PHE A 492 2.30 5.53 -13.34
C PHE A 492 2.43 6.07 -14.76
N LYS A 493 3.14 5.32 -15.59
CA LYS A 493 3.38 5.64 -16.99
C LYS A 493 3.04 4.43 -17.84
N ASN A 494 2.20 4.61 -18.84
CA ASN A 494 1.76 3.61 -19.79
C ASN A 494 2.40 3.81 -21.18
N GLY A 495 2.55 5.04 -21.62
CA GLY A 495 3.05 5.40 -22.93
C GLY A 495 4.57 5.60 -23.01
N VAL A 496 5.03 5.95 -24.20
CA VAL A 496 6.41 6.34 -24.47
C VAL A 496 6.64 7.82 -24.17
N THR A 497 7.89 8.20 -23.94
CA THR A 497 8.29 9.61 -23.91
C THR A 497 8.54 10.10 -25.34
N LEU A 498 8.03 11.28 -25.71
CA LEU A 498 8.17 11.89 -27.02
C LEU A 498 9.52 12.62 -27.18
#